data_d2e23434e0b39e838f9514609d612d16
#
_entry.id   d2e23434e0b39e838f9514609d612d16
#
_cell.length_a   1.000
_cell.length_b   1.000
_cell.length_c   1.000
_cell.angle_alpha   90.00
_cell.angle_beta   90.00
_cell.angle_gamma   90.00
#
_symmetry.space_group_name_H-M   'P 1'
#
loop_
_entity.id
_entity.type
_entity.pdbx_description
1 polymer ?
#
loop_
_entity_poly.entity_id
_entity_poly.type
_entity_poly.pdbx_seq_one_letter_code
_entity_poly.pdbx_strand_id
1 'polypeptide(L)'
;MDTNDKGEYALLKVKQLALERNITLSEPTMPSRRYDLIVDCGERLVRAQVKYADGKCSQTTGSVYLNLRKVTRGNKPGKQFYTAKEVDVLIVYVPKIDKLLWLESPYFHNKKCIIIRFEPSKNNQTKGCLMAQDHFW
;
A
#
# COMPACT_ATOMS: atom_id res chain seq x y z
N MET A 1 4.14 16.68 7.22
CA MET A 1 3.80 16.43 5.81
C MET A 1 2.29 16.43 5.64
N ASP A 2 1.80 17.09 4.64
CA ASP A 2 0.38 16.93 4.27
C ASP A 2 0.17 15.60 3.51
N THR A 3 -1.10 15.32 3.17
CA THR A 3 -1.47 14.05 2.54
C THR A 3 -0.82 13.86 1.17
N ASN A 4 -0.70 14.93 0.38
CA ASN A 4 -0.08 14.86 -0.95
C ASN A 4 1.42 14.58 -0.82
N ASP A 5 2.09 15.26 0.11
CA ASP A 5 3.52 15.06 0.36
C ASP A 5 3.83 13.63 0.81
N LYS A 6 2.96 13.06 1.66
CA LYS A 6 3.10 11.66 2.09
C LYS A 6 3.00 10.69 0.92
N GLY A 7 2.05 10.93 0.02
CA GLY A 7 1.90 10.13 -1.18
C GLY A 7 3.15 10.19 -2.08
N GLU A 8 3.65 11.39 -2.31
CA GLU A 8 4.86 11.59 -3.10
C GLU A 8 6.10 10.98 -2.42
N TYR A 9 6.19 11.12 -1.11
CA TYR A 9 7.30 10.53 -0.34
C TYR A 9 7.33 9.00 -0.47
N ALA A 10 6.17 8.35 -0.33
CA ALA A 10 6.06 6.90 -0.51
C ALA A 10 6.47 6.49 -1.94
N LEU A 11 6.04 7.26 -2.93
CA LEU A 11 6.39 7.00 -4.34
C LEU A 11 7.91 7.13 -4.57
N LEU A 12 8.55 8.12 -3.97
CA LEU A 12 10.00 8.28 -4.04
C LEU A 12 10.75 7.11 -3.40
N LYS A 13 10.23 6.58 -2.28
CA LYS A 13 10.80 5.38 -1.65
C LYS A 13 10.73 4.17 -2.57
N VAL A 14 9.62 3.99 -3.27
CA VAL A 14 9.46 2.91 -4.26
C VAL A 14 10.46 3.09 -5.40
N LYS A 15 10.57 4.29 -5.94
CA LYS A 15 11.50 4.60 -7.04
C LYS A 15 12.96 4.36 -6.63
N GLN A 16 13.32 4.76 -5.42
CA GLN A 16 14.67 4.54 -4.88
C GLN A 16 14.99 3.04 -4.80
N LEU A 17 14.11 2.25 -4.19
CA LEU A 17 14.34 0.81 -4.06
C LEU A 17 14.38 0.11 -5.41
N ALA A 18 13.51 0.49 -6.33
CA ALA A 18 13.50 -0.06 -7.69
C ALA A 18 14.82 0.22 -8.41
N LEU A 19 15.34 1.44 -8.28
CA LEU A 19 16.62 1.82 -8.87
C LEU A 19 17.77 0.99 -8.29
N GLU A 20 17.80 0.82 -6.97
CA GLU A 20 18.82 0.03 -6.28
C GLU A 20 18.82 -1.44 -6.72
N ARG A 21 17.66 -1.96 -7.08
CA ARG A 21 17.47 -3.37 -7.49
C ARG A 21 17.41 -3.58 -9.00
N ASN A 22 17.63 -2.54 -9.79
CA ASN A 22 17.51 -2.58 -11.26
C ASN A 22 16.10 -3.02 -11.73
N ILE A 23 15.06 -2.57 -11.04
CA ILE A 23 13.67 -2.82 -11.40
C ILE A 23 13.18 -1.61 -12.21
N THR A 24 12.64 -1.86 -13.40
CA THR A 24 12.06 -0.82 -14.24
C THR A 24 10.63 -0.51 -13.79
N LEU A 25 10.34 0.77 -13.62
CA LEU A 25 9.01 1.28 -13.33
C LEU A 25 8.50 2.09 -14.51
N SER A 26 7.18 2.05 -14.74
CA SER A 26 6.52 2.89 -15.73
C SER A 26 5.33 3.60 -15.07
N GLU A 27 5.10 4.85 -15.45
CA GLU A 27 3.98 5.64 -14.94
C GLU A 27 2.87 5.71 -15.98
N PRO A 28 1.58 5.62 -15.57
CA PRO A 28 0.49 5.82 -16.51
C PRO A 28 0.45 7.28 -16.98
N THR A 29 0.16 7.50 -18.25
CA THR A 29 0.03 8.85 -18.80
C THR A 29 -1.23 9.57 -18.31
N MET A 30 -2.23 8.81 -17.86
CA MET A 30 -3.49 9.36 -17.39
C MET A 30 -3.57 9.34 -15.86
N PRO A 31 -3.76 10.49 -15.19
CA PRO A 31 -3.76 10.56 -13.72
C PRO A 31 -4.99 9.91 -13.06
N SER A 32 -6.03 9.58 -13.84
CA SER A 32 -7.27 9.01 -13.33
C SER A 32 -7.21 7.49 -13.10
N ARG A 33 -6.09 6.84 -13.35
CA ARG A 33 -5.96 5.40 -13.15
C ARG A 33 -5.90 5.03 -11.66
N ARG A 34 -6.36 3.81 -11.35
CA ARG A 34 -6.37 3.29 -9.98
C ARG A 34 -5.00 2.90 -9.47
N TYR A 35 -4.03 2.73 -10.37
CA TYR A 35 -2.66 2.40 -10.01
C TYR A 35 -1.74 3.58 -10.28
N ASP A 36 -0.66 3.67 -9.51
CA ASP A 36 0.33 4.75 -9.63
C ASP A 36 1.50 4.37 -10.54
N LEU A 37 1.82 3.07 -10.59
CA LEU A 37 2.99 2.56 -11.29
C LEU A 37 2.69 1.22 -11.94
N ILE A 38 3.43 0.93 -13.01
CA ILE A 38 3.64 -0.42 -13.51
C ILE A 38 5.03 -0.86 -13.05
N VAL A 39 5.11 -1.99 -12.39
CA VAL A 39 6.38 -2.61 -11.97
C VAL A 39 6.70 -3.75 -12.93
N ASP A 40 7.87 -3.68 -13.54
CA ASP A 40 8.34 -4.75 -14.41
C ASP A 40 9.04 -5.82 -13.56
N CYS A 41 8.35 -6.93 -13.32
CA CYS A 41 8.86 -8.05 -12.54
C CYS A 41 9.65 -9.07 -13.38
N GLY A 42 9.97 -8.74 -14.63
CA GLY A 42 10.66 -9.62 -15.57
C GLY A 42 9.71 -10.52 -16.36
N GLU A 43 8.98 -11.39 -15.68
CA GLU A 43 8.01 -12.30 -16.31
C GLU A 43 6.63 -11.68 -16.48
N ARG A 44 6.29 -10.66 -15.70
CA ARG A 44 5.00 -9.98 -15.76
C ARG A 44 5.12 -8.50 -15.44
N LEU A 45 4.19 -7.74 -15.95
CA LEU A 45 4.01 -6.32 -15.59
C LEU A 45 2.89 -6.23 -14.55
N VAL A 46 3.14 -5.53 -13.46
CA VAL A 46 2.27 -5.47 -12.30
C VAL A 46 1.78 -4.04 -12.09
N ARG A 47 0.46 -3.87 -11.99
CA ARG A 47 -0.14 -2.57 -11.67
C ARG A 47 -0.08 -2.37 -10.16
N ALA A 48 0.66 -1.37 -9.74
CA ALA A 48 0.90 -1.10 -8.32
C ALA A 48 0.26 0.21 -7.88
N GLN A 49 -0.48 0.17 -6.77
CA GLN A 49 -0.92 1.35 -6.05
C GLN A 49 0.03 1.55 -4.87
N VAL A 50 0.52 2.76 -4.70
CA VAL A 50 1.46 3.10 -3.62
C VAL A 50 0.72 3.81 -2.49
N LYS A 51 1.00 3.42 -1.25
CA LYS A 51 0.37 3.97 -0.05
C LYS A 51 1.40 4.32 1.01
N TYR A 52 1.08 5.34 1.79
CA TYR A 52 1.85 5.75 2.97
C TYR A 52 1.05 5.37 4.22
N ALA A 53 1.60 4.51 5.08
CA ALA A 53 0.90 3.97 6.24
C ALA A 53 1.44 4.56 7.54
N ASP A 54 0.77 5.60 8.05
CA ASP A 54 1.09 6.23 9.32
C ASP A 54 -0.12 6.36 10.25
N GLY A 55 -1.25 5.73 9.91
CA GLY A 55 -2.46 5.77 10.71
C GLY A 55 -2.24 5.15 12.09
N LYS A 56 -2.72 5.83 13.11
CA LYS A 56 -2.62 5.33 14.48
C LYS A 56 -3.74 4.36 14.78
N CYS A 57 -3.39 3.16 15.22
CA CYS A 57 -4.35 2.28 15.88
C CYS A 57 -4.54 2.75 17.32
N SER A 58 -5.78 2.90 17.74
CA SER A 58 -6.15 3.60 18.99
C SER A 58 -5.61 3.01 20.29
N GLN A 59 -5.01 1.84 20.29
CA GLN A 59 -4.58 1.17 21.53
C GLN A 59 -3.27 0.37 21.43
N THR A 60 -2.52 0.47 20.31
CA THR A 60 -1.31 -0.33 20.15
C THR A 60 -0.18 0.47 19.55
N THR A 61 1.03 0.32 20.11
CA THR A 61 2.25 0.99 19.64
C THR A 61 2.95 0.24 18.51
N GLY A 62 2.67 -1.03 18.34
CA GLY A 62 3.37 -1.93 17.40
C GLY A 62 2.64 -2.16 16.08
N SER A 63 1.74 -1.26 15.69
CA SER A 63 0.97 -1.40 14.45
C SER A 63 0.60 -0.06 13.84
N VAL A 64 0.25 -0.09 12.56
CA VAL A 64 -0.31 1.05 11.83
C VAL A 64 -1.58 0.63 11.12
N TYR A 65 -2.47 1.60 10.96
CA TYR A 65 -3.71 1.47 10.23
C TYR A 65 -3.56 2.08 8.85
N LEU A 66 -3.96 1.37 7.83
CA LEU A 66 -3.99 1.86 6.45
C LEU A 66 -5.43 1.90 5.97
N ASN A 67 -5.92 3.10 5.67
CA ASN A 67 -7.23 3.30 5.06
C ASN A 67 -7.14 3.02 3.55
N LEU A 68 -7.95 2.08 3.06
CA LEU A 68 -8.00 1.71 1.65
C LEU A 68 -9.20 2.34 0.93
N ARG A 69 -10.02 3.11 1.64
CA ARG A 69 -11.15 3.77 1.01
C ARG A 69 -10.65 4.90 0.11
N LYS A 70 -11.01 4.83 -1.17
CA LYS A 70 -10.72 5.92 -2.10
C LYS A 70 -11.75 7.04 -1.90
N VAL A 71 -11.27 8.26 -1.73
CA VAL A 71 -12.16 9.44 -1.76
C VAL A 71 -12.53 9.68 -3.23
N THR A 72 -13.79 9.44 -3.57
CA THR A 72 -14.32 9.81 -4.88
C THR A 72 -14.86 11.24 -4.81
N ARG A 73 -14.47 12.07 -5.78
CA ARG A 73 -15.11 13.38 -5.96
C ARG A 73 -16.53 13.16 -6.48
N GLY A 74 -17.53 13.61 -5.71
CA GLY A 74 -18.94 13.52 -6.07
C GLY A 74 -19.64 12.26 -5.55
N ASN A 75 -20.99 12.33 -5.51
CA ASN A 75 -21.86 11.25 -5.03
C ASN A 75 -22.01 10.12 -6.06
N LYS A 76 -20.89 9.58 -6.59
CA LYS A 76 -20.98 8.40 -7.44
C LYS A 76 -21.00 7.16 -6.58
N PRO A 77 -22.14 6.45 -6.48
CA PRO A 77 -22.18 5.16 -5.78
C PRO A 77 -21.32 4.14 -6.53
N GLY A 78 -20.52 3.40 -5.82
CA GLY A 78 -19.80 2.25 -6.35
C GLY A 78 -18.27 2.43 -6.38
N LYS A 79 -17.58 1.34 -6.13
CA LYS A 79 -16.12 1.14 -6.21
C LYS A 79 -15.28 2.12 -5.38
N GLN A 80 -15.59 2.19 -4.07
CA GLN A 80 -14.79 2.93 -3.10
C GLN A 80 -13.50 2.17 -2.72
N PHE A 81 -13.40 0.89 -3.06
CA PHE A 81 -12.33 0.00 -2.64
C PHE A 81 -11.50 -0.45 -3.83
N TYR A 82 -10.23 -0.80 -3.57
CA TYR A 82 -9.38 -1.39 -4.59
C TYR A 82 -9.78 -2.83 -4.85
N THR A 83 -9.80 -3.20 -6.13
CA THR A 83 -10.13 -4.56 -6.58
C THR A 83 -8.98 -5.16 -7.37
N ALA A 84 -8.90 -6.49 -7.39
CA ALA A 84 -7.91 -7.23 -8.17
C ALA A 84 -8.04 -7.00 -9.68
N LYS A 85 -9.19 -6.52 -10.16
CA LYS A 85 -9.38 -6.15 -11.56
C LYS A 85 -8.67 -4.87 -11.97
N GLU A 86 -8.42 -3.99 -11.02
CA GLU A 86 -7.88 -2.65 -11.28
C GLU A 86 -6.42 -2.51 -10.82
N VAL A 87 -6.05 -3.24 -9.77
CA VAL A 87 -4.74 -3.17 -9.11
C VAL A 87 -4.27 -4.57 -8.81
N ASP A 88 -3.04 -4.88 -9.14
CA ASP A 88 -2.45 -6.20 -8.88
C ASP A 88 -1.78 -6.26 -7.51
N VAL A 89 -1.20 -5.16 -7.07
CA VAL A 89 -0.44 -5.10 -5.82
C VAL A 89 -0.57 -3.74 -5.16
N LEU A 90 -0.59 -3.71 -3.82
CA LEU A 90 -0.32 -2.51 -3.04
C LEU A 90 1.14 -2.52 -2.61
N ILE A 91 1.83 -1.42 -2.85
CA ILE A 91 3.15 -1.18 -2.25
C ILE A 91 2.94 -0.17 -1.14
N VAL A 92 3.23 -0.57 0.09
CA VAL A 92 2.94 0.24 1.27
C VAL A 92 4.23 0.65 1.95
N TYR A 93 4.46 1.96 2.05
CA TYR A 93 5.55 2.48 2.85
C TYR A 93 5.10 2.68 4.30
N VAL A 94 5.82 2.06 5.23
CA VAL A 94 5.57 2.17 6.66
C VAL A 94 6.71 2.99 7.27
N PRO A 95 6.51 4.29 7.53
CA PRO A 95 7.60 5.17 7.97
C PRO A 95 8.18 4.80 9.33
N LYS A 96 7.37 4.25 10.23
CA LYS A 96 7.84 3.85 11.58
C LYS A 96 8.96 2.83 11.56
N ILE A 97 8.99 1.98 10.55
CA ILE A 97 10.03 0.95 10.39
C ILE A 97 10.89 1.17 9.15
N ASP A 98 10.62 2.24 8.39
CA ASP A 98 11.31 2.59 7.15
C ASP A 98 11.39 1.40 6.17
N LYS A 99 10.24 0.77 5.92
CA LYS A 99 10.13 -0.41 5.05
C LYS A 99 9.01 -0.26 4.05
N LEU A 100 9.22 -0.85 2.88
CA LEU A 100 8.20 -1.06 1.87
C LEU A 100 7.65 -2.48 1.99
N LEU A 101 6.33 -2.61 1.86
CA LEU A 101 5.64 -3.90 1.86
C LEU A 101 5.03 -4.14 0.48
N TRP A 102 5.04 -5.39 0.06
CA TRP A 102 4.43 -5.84 -1.18
C TRP A 102 3.23 -6.72 -0.84
N LEU A 103 2.02 -6.22 -1.13
CA LEU A 103 0.78 -6.91 -0.78
C LEU A 103 0.02 -7.31 -2.03
N GLU A 104 -0.09 -8.60 -2.29
CA GLU A 104 -0.90 -9.15 -3.39
C GLU A 104 -2.40 -8.99 -3.11
N SER A 105 -3.23 -9.18 -4.14
CA SER A 105 -4.65 -8.86 -4.10
C SER A 105 -5.45 -9.47 -2.94
N PRO A 106 -5.19 -10.71 -2.45
CA PRO A 106 -5.97 -11.26 -1.34
C PRO A 106 -5.91 -10.41 -0.07
N TYR A 107 -4.85 -9.64 0.12
CA TYR A 107 -4.69 -8.81 1.31
C TYR A 107 -5.46 -7.49 1.26
N PHE A 108 -5.86 -7.02 0.09
CA PHE A 108 -6.52 -5.72 -0.04
C PHE A 108 -7.85 -5.74 -0.81
N HIS A 109 -8.14 -6.80 -1.56
CA HIS A 109 -9.32 -6.85 -2.43
C HIS A 109 -10.61 -6.59 -1.65
N ASN A 110 -11.35 -5.54 -2.03
CA ASN A 110 -12.60 -5.11 -1.41
C ASN A 110 -12.51 -4.83 0.10
N LYS A 111 -11.34 -4.51 0.62
CA LYS A 111 -11.17 -4.19 2.04
C LYS A 111 -11.22 -2.68 2.28
N LYS A 112 -11.82 -2.28 3.40
CA LYS A 112 -11.89 -0.89 3.86
C LYS A 112 -10.58 -0.41 4.43
N CYS A 113 -9.84 -1.32 5.08
CA CYS A 113 -8.62 -1.01 5.79
C CYS A 113 -7.77 -2.27 6.00
N ILE A 114 -6.50 -2.03 6.29
CA ILE A 114 -5.56 -3.07 6.71
C ILE A 114 -4.87 -2.60 7.99
N ILE A 115 -4.74 -3.51 8.95
CA ILE A 115 -3.89 -3.28 10.13
C ILE A 115 -2.58 -4.02 9.89
N ILE A 116 -1.48 -3.27 9.90
CA ILE A 116 -0.14 -3.77 9.68
C ILE A 116 0.59 -3.76 11.02
N ARG A 117 0.99 -4.94 11.46
CA ARG A 117 1.75 -5.08 12.71
C ARG A 117 3.23 -5.29 12.42
N PHE A 118 4.08 -4.63 13.19
CA PHE A 118 5.53 -4.83 13.17
C PHE A 118 6.07 -5.28 14.53
N GLU A 119 5.20 -5.40 15.53
CA GLU A 119 5.48 -6.01 16.83
C GLU A 119 4.37 -7.02 17.16
N PRO A 120 4.69 -8.12 17.89
CA PRO A 120 3.67 -9.09 18.30
C PRO A 120 2.58 -8.42 19.14
N SER A 121 1.33 -8.87 18.98
CA SER A 121 0.24 -8.37 19.82
C SER A 121 0.40 -8.90 21.24
N LYS A 122 0.05 -8.10 22.24
CA LYS A 122 0.05 -8.52 23.66
C LYS A 122 -0.91 -9.68 23.93
N ASN A 123 -1.90 -9.88 23.07
CA ASN A 123 -2.94 -10.88 23.23
C ASN A 123 -2.79 -12.08 22.27
N ASN A 124 -1.69 -12.22 21.57
CA ASN A 124 -1.48 -13.20 20.49
C ASN A 124 -2.59 -13.21 19.43
N GLN A 125 -3.34 -12.12 19.30
CA GLN A 125 -4.36 -11.99 18.26
C GLN A 125 -3.70 -11.73 16.90
N THR A 126 -3.87 -12.70 15.99
CA THR A 126 -3.40 -12.57 14.61
C THR A 126 -4.54 -12.27 13.63
N LYS A 127 -5.78 -12.30 14.11
CA LYS A 127 -6.97 -12.16 13.29
C LYS A 127 -7.20 -10.71 12.86
N GLY A 128 -7.38 -10.49 11.56
CA GLY A 128 -7.68 -9.16 11.01
C GLY A 128 -6.47 -8.24 10.81
N CYS A 129 -5.25 -8.72 11.03
CA CYS A 129 -4.02 -7.97 10.81
C CYS A 129 -2.98 -8.82 10.09
N LEU A 130 -2.02 -8.16 9.47
CA LEU A 130 -0.87 -8.82 8.85
C LEU A 130 0.43 -8.38 9.53
N MET A 131 1.43 -9.26 9.49
CA MET A 131 2.76 -8.96 10.01
C MET A 131 3.64 -8.37 8.91
N ALA A 132 4.19 -7.19 9.16
CA ALA A 132 5.00 -6.47 8.16
C ALA A 132 6.17 -7.30 7.64
N GLN A 133 6.85 -8.03 8.54
CA GLN A 133 8.02 -8.83 8.20
C GLN A 133 7.76 -9.89 7.14
N ASP A 134 6.53 -10.39 7.04
CA ASP A 134 6.15 -11.41 6.08
C ASP A 134 5.98 -10.85 4.65
N HIS A 135 6.01 -9.52 4.49
CA HIS A 135 5.69 -8.84 3.24
C HIS A 135 6.74 -7.83 2.79
N PHE A 136 7.92 -7.80 3.38
CA PHE A 136 8.96 -6.86 2.98
C PHE A 136 9.32 -7.03 1.49
N TRP A 137 9.35 -5.90 0.79
CA TRP A 137 9.73 -5.84 -0.62
C TRP A 137 11.17 -5.41 -0.78
#